data_3a3623716741805fb6a51a7161b5e6df
#
_entry.id   3a3623716741805fb6a51a7161b5e6df
#
_cell.length_a   1.000
_cell.length_b   1.000
_cell.length_c   1.000
_cell.angle_alpha   90.00
_cell.angle_beta   90.00
_cell.angle_gamma   90.00
#
_symmetry.space_group_name_H-M   'P 1'
#
loop_
_entity.id
_entity.type
_entity.pdbx_description
1 polymer ?
#
loop_
_entity_poly.entity_id
_entity_poly.type
_entity_poly.pdbx_seq_one_letter_code
_entity_poly.pdbx_strand_id
1 'polypeptide(L)'
;MYPPIKPFNTFYMKTDDNLHSIYIEECGNKNGIPIIYLHGGPGGSIDSKNRRYFNPKKYRIILFDQRGSGKSKPKGFLKNNTTDYLIKDMEKIRNVLQIKKWIIYGGSWGSTLALIYAIKNNKNVLGLVL
;
A
#
# COMPACT_ATOMS: atom_id res chain seq x y z
N MET A 1 -8.71 18.29 -0.35
CA MET A 1 -8.99 16.87 0.03
C MET A 1 -10.44 16.51 -0.20
N TYR A 2 -10.69 15.28 -0.49
CA TYR A 2 -12.05 14.76 -0.61
C TYR A 2 -12.67 14.54 0.79
N PRO A 3 -14.00 14.40 0.88
CA PRO A 3 -14.65 14.16 2.17
C PRO A 3 -14.16 12.88 2.85
N PRO A 4 -14.27 12.78 4.19
CA PRO A 4 -13.94 11.56 4.91
C PRO A 4 -14.72 10.37 4.41
N ILE A 5 -14.05 9.23 4.27
CA ILE A 5 -14.67 7.95 3.89
C ILE A 5 -14.18 6.83 4.78
N LYS A 6 -14.98 5.78 4.87
CA LYS A 6 -14.61 4.54 5.56
C LYS A 6 -14.17 3.50 4.54
N PRO A 7 -13.26 2.58 4.91
CA PRO A 7 -12.92 1.47 4.04
C PRO A 7 -14.14 0.59 3.78
N PHE A 8 -14.26 0.07 2.55
CA PHE A 8 -15.24 -0.97 2.28
C PHE A 8 -14.68 -2.36 2.56
N ASN A 9 -13.38 -2.48 2.76
CA ASN A 9 -12.73 -3.73 3.11
C ASN A 9 -11.48 -3.44 3.96
N THR A 10 -11.31 -4.20 5.03
CA THR A 10 -10.08 -4.20 5.84
C THR A 10 -9.71 -5.64 6.17
N PHE A 11 -8.43 -5.96 6.11
CA PHE A 11 -7.97 -7.31 6.43
C PHE A 11 -6.48 -7.33 6.75
N TYR A 12 -6.03 -8.43 7.33
CA TYR A 12 -4.62 -8.72 7.52
C TYR A 12 -4.16 -9.78 6.53
N MET A 13 -3.02 -9.55 5.92
CA MET A 13 -2.41 -10.48 4.97
C MET A 13 -1.10 -11.00 5.56
N LYS A 14 -0.97 -12.32 5.67
CA LYS A 14 0.28 -12.94 6.10
C LYS A 14 1.32 -12.81 4.99
N THR A 15 2.53 -12.36 5.32
CA THR A 15 3.62 -12.29 4.35
C THR A 15 4.15 -13.68 3.99
N ASP A 16 4.83 -13.81 2.83
CA ASP A 16 5.31 -15.09 2.36
C ASP A 16 6.36 -15.71 3.26
N ASP A 17 7.18 -14.88 3.94
CA ASP A 17 8.14 -15.35 4.93
C ASP A 17 7.49 -15.74 6.26
N ASN A 18 6.18 -15.55 6.39
CA ASN A 18 5.40 -15.92 7.55
C ASN A 18 5.74 -15.15 8.83
N LEU A 19 6.50 -14.06 8.74
CA LEU A 19 6.97 -13.27 9.88
C LEU A 19 6.09 -12.08 10.20
N HIS A 20 5.30 -11.58 9.24
CA HIS A 20 4.50 -10.38 9.38
C HIS A 20 3.06 -10.61 8.94
N SER A 21 2.14 -9.86 9.55
CA SER A 21 0.75 -9.71 9.10
C SER A 21 0.53 -8.26 8.74
N ILE A 22 0.26 -7.99 7.47
CA ILE A 22 0.13 -6.64 6.92
C ILE A 22 -1.30 -6.19 7.01
N TYR A 23 -1.54 -5.03 7.62
CA TYR A 23 -2.88 -4.41 7.67
C TYR A 23 -3.14 -3.67 6.36
N ILE A 24 -4.27 -3.97 5.73
CA ILE A 24 -4.66 -3.43 4.43
C ILE A 24 -6.07 -2.87 4.49
N GLU A 25 -6.27 -1.71 3.85
CA GLU A 25 -7.58 -1.10 3.64
C GLU A 25 -7.84 -0.91 2.16
N GLU A 26 -9.11 -1.07 1.77
CA GLU A 26 -9.61 -0.67 0.46
C GLU A 26 -10.73 0.34 0.64
N CYS A 27 -10.63 1.46 -0.06
CA CYS A 27 -11.59 2.56 0.02
C CYS A 27 -12.04 2.99 -1.38
N GLY A 28 -13.13 3.75 -1.44
CA GLY A 28 -13.60 4.37 -2.68
C GLY A 28 -14.38 3.45 -3.58
N ASN A 29 -14.04 3.44 -4.87
CA ASN A 29 -14.77 2.68 -5.88
C ASN A 29 -14.13 1.30 -6.09
N LYS A 30 -14.82 0.25 -5.67
CA LYS A 30 -14.37 -1.14 -5.85
C LYS A 30 -14.04 -1.48 -7.30
N ASN A 31 -14.72 -0.85 -8.26
CA ASN A 31 -14.52 -1.06 -9.69
C ASN A 31 -13.71 0.06 -10.35
N GLY A 32 -13.11 0.93 -9.56
CA GLY A 32 -12.33 2.05 -10.06
C GLY A 32 -10.91 1.68 -10.43
N ILE A 33 -10.16 2.70 -10.85
CA ILE A 33 -8.74 2.55 -11.18
C ILE A 33 -7.97 2.28 -9.89
N PRO A 34 -7.21 1.16 -9.80
CA PRO A 34 -6.46 0.86 -8.59
C PRO A 34 -5.31 1.84 -8.37
N ILE A 35 -5.21 2.36 -7.16
CA ILE A 35 -4.08 3.20 -6.71
C ILE A 35 -3.65 2.75 -5.32
N ILE A 36 -2.36 2.48 -5.16
CA ILE A 36 -1.79 2.13 -3.86
C ILE A 36 -1.03 3.32 -3.28
N TYR A 37 -1.28 3.60 -2.00
CA TYR A 37 -0.61 4.65 -1.25
C TYR A 37 0.51 4.06 -0.39
N LEU A 38 1.73 4.59 -0.54
CA LEU A 38 2.90 4.20 0.24
C LEU A 38 3.21 5.29 1.26
N HIS A 39 2.98 4.99 2.54
CA HIS A 39 3.24 5.98 3.59
C HIS A 39 4.73 6.30 3.73
N GLY A 40 5.00 7.45 4.34
CA GLY A 40 6.37 7.89 4.61
C GLY A 40 7.00 7.13 5.78
N GLY A 41 8.14 7.55 6.13
CA GLY A 41 8.96 6.94 7.17
C GLY A 41 10.39 6.84 6.70
N PRO A 42 11.10 5.72 6.97
CA PRO A 42 10.60 4.43 7.49
C PRO A 42 9.97 4.54 8.88
N GLY A 43 9.05 3.62 9.18
CA GLY A 43 8.41 3.55 10.50
C GLY A 43 7.16 4.42 10.66
N GLY A 44 6.71 5.10 9.60
CA GLY A 44 5.42 5.79 9.61
C GLY A 44 4.25 4.81 9.55
N SER A 45 3.06 5.34 9.31
CA SER A 45 1.85 4.53 9.16
C SER A 45 0.82 5.27 8.31
N ILE A 46 -0.21 4.56 7.88
CA ILE A 46 -1.37 5.19 7.28
C ILE A 46 -2.27 5.78 8.36
N ASP A 47 -3.07 6.79 8.01
CA ASP A 47 -4.15 7.30 8.83
C ASP A 47 -5.37 7.59 7.96
N SER A 48 -6.49 7.91 8.62
CA SER A 48 -7.77 8.14 7.92
C SER A 48 -7.71 9.30 6.92
N LYS A 49 -6.79 10.25 7.12
CA LYS A 49 -6.59 11.39 6.24
C LYS A 49 -6.06 10.97 4.87
N ASN A 50 -5.26 9.92 4.81
CA ASN A 50 -4.68 9.43 3.57
C ASN A 50 -5.75 8.92 2.60
N ARG A 51 -6.88 8.41 3.10
CA ARG A 51 -8.02 7.99 2.28
C ARG A 51 -8.61 9.13 1.46
N ARG A 52 -8.39 10.37 1.90
CA ARG A 52 -8.99 11.58 1.35
C ARG A 52 -8.16 12.24 0.26
N TYR A 53 -7.02 11.66 -0.11
CA TYR A 53 -6.14 12.22 -1.13
C TYR A 53 -6.64 11.96 -2.55
N PHE A 54 -7.52 10.98 -2.74
CA PHE A 54 -7.94 10.51 -4.06
C PHE A 54 -9.45 10.58 -4.21
N ASN A 55 -9.92 10.79 -5.45
CA ASN A 55 -11.35 10.83 -5.75
C ASN A 55 -11.97 9.42 -5.53
N PRO A 56 -12.84 9.26 -4.52
CA PRO A 56 -13.39 7.95 -4.18
C PRO A 56 -14.37 7.40 -5.21
N LYS A 57 -14.84 8.23 -6.13
CA LYS A 57 -15.70 7.79 -7.23
C LYS A 57 -14.91 7.20 -8.39
N LYS A 58 -13.66 7.64 -8.55
CA LYS A 58 -12.79 7.26 -9.67
C LYS A 58 -11.84 6.12 -9.32
N TYR A 59 -11.31 6.10 -8.10
CA TYR A 59 -10.22 5.21 -7.73
C TYR A 59 -10.65 4.13 -6.75
N ARG A 60 -10.08 2.94 -6.94
CA ARG A 60 -10.01 1.89 -5.93
C ARG A 60 -8.74 2.17 -5.13
N ILE A 61 -8.91 2.66 -3.91
CA ILE A 61 -7.82 3.20 -3.10
C ILE A 61 -7.34 2.12 -2.14
N ILE A 62 -6.08 1.70 -2.27
CA ILE A 62 -5.48 0.69 -1.42
C ILE A 62 -4.45 1.37 -0.51
N LEU A 63 -4.62 1.18 0.80
CA LEU A 63 -3.69 1.65 1.82
C LEU A 63 -3.23 0.47 2.65
N PHE A 64 -1.99 0.48 3.07
CA PHE A 64 -1.49 -0.56 3.98
C PHE A 64 -0.41 0.02 4.89
N ASP A 65 -0.28 -0.57 6.07
CA ASP A 65 0.86 -0.32 6.94
C ASP A 65 1.99 -1.27 6.57
N GLN A 66 3.17 -0.71 6.29
CA GLN A 66 4.36 -1.50 5.96
C GLN A 66 4.74 -2.40 7.13
N ARG A 67 5.52 -3.47 6.85
CA ARG A 67 5.96 -4.40 7.91
C ARG A 67 6.57 -3.63 9.08
N GLY A 68 6.21 -4.04 10.29
CA GLY A 68 6.70 -3.43 11.52
C GLY A 68 6.10 -2.07 11.85
N SER A 69 5.15 -1.57 11.07
CA SER A 69 4.59 -0.24 11.20
C SER A 69 3.08 -0.27 11.48
N GLY A 70 2.58 0.76 12.15
CA GLY A 70 1.16 1.00 12.36
C GLY A 70 0.44 -0.20 12.95
N LYS A 71 -0.63 -0.63 12.27
CA LYS A 71 -1.44 -1.79 12.67
C LYS A 71 -0.89 -3.12 12.19
N SER A 72 0.13 -3.13 11.32
CA SER A 72 0.80 -4.36 10.90
C SER A 72 1.57 -4.97 12.07
N LYS A 73 1.64 -6.30 12.10
CA LYS A 73 2.16 -7.06 13.25
C LYS A 73 3.31 -7.97 12.84
N PRO A 74 4.30 -8.20 13.71
CA PRO A 74 4.52 -7.51 15.00
C PRO A 74 5.08 -6.09 14.78
N LYS A 75 4.61 -5.16 15.59
CA LYS A 75 5.05 -3.76 15.51
C LYS A 75 6.51 -3.62 15.94
N GLY A 76 7.29 -2.85 15.19
CA GLY A 76 8.70 -2.60 15.48
C GLY A 76 9.64 -3.78 15.21
N PHE A 77 9.13 -4.87 14.64
CA PHE A 77 9.93 -6.05 14.32
C PHE A 77 10.74 -5.80 13.04
N LEU A 78 12.07 -5.88 13.16
CA LEU A 78 12.96 -5.49 12.07
C LEU A 78 13.46 -6.65 11.21
N LYS A 79 13.20 -7.90 11.60
CA LYS A 79 13.64 -9.05 10.82
C LYS A 79 12.96 -9.09 9.46
N ASN A 80 13.75 -9.23 8.39
CA ASN A 80 13.28 -9.21 7.02
C ASN A 80 12.49 -7.94 6.68
N ASN A 81 12.90 -6.80 7.24
CA ASN A 81 12.28 -5.51 6.96
C ASN A 81 13.19 -4.65 6.07
N THR A 82 13.50 -5.19 4.89
CA THR A 82 14.29 -4.51 3.87
C THR A 82 13.39 -4.12 2.69
N THR A 83 13.91 -3.26 1.82
CA THR A 83 13.20 -2.82 0.63
C THR A 83 12.72 -4.00 -0.24
N ASP A 84 13.54 -5.02 -0.42
CA ASP A 84 13.17 -6.19 -1.22
C ASP A 84 11.95 -6.92 -0.64
N TYR A 85 11.87 -7.06 0.67
CA TYR A 85 10.71 -7.66 1.33
C TYR A 85 9.47 -6.77 1.21
N LEU A 86 9.63 -5.45 1.30
CA LEU A 86 8.52 -4.50 1.13
C LEU A 86 7.93 -4.60 -0.28
N ILE A 87 8.77 -4.74 -1.29
CA ILE A 87 8.34 -4.92 -2.67
C ILE A 87 7.61 -6.25 -2.86
N LYS A 88 8.09 -7.32 -2.25
CA LYS A 88 7.41 -8.62 -2.25
C LYS A 88 6.03 -8.53 -1.61
N ASP A 89 5.91 -7.79 -0.51
CA ASP A 89 4.62 -7.57 0.15
C ASP A 89 3.65 -6.84 -0.78
N MET A 90 4.11 -5.80 -1.47
CA MET A 90 3.28 -5.07 -2.43
C MET A 90 2.78 -5.99 -3.54
N GLU A 91 3.64 -6.84 -4.10
CA GLU A 91 3.25 -7.80 -5.12
C GLU A 91 2.26 -8.83 -4.59
N LYS A 92 2.41 -9.27 -3.36
CA LYS A 92 1.42 -10.17 -2.74
C LYS A 92 0.08 -9.47 -2.55
N ILE A 93 0.06 -8.22 -2.08
CA ILE A 93 -1.17 -7.42 -1.97
C ILE A 93 -1.87 -7.33 -3.32
N ARG A 94 -1.12 -6.98 -4.37
CA ARG A 94 -1.66 -6.86 -5.72
C ARG A 94 -2.33 -8.16 -6.17
N ASN A 95 -1.66 -9.28 -5.96
CA ASN A 95 -2.18 -10.59 -6.35
C ASN A 95 -3.40 -11.01 -5.52
N VAL A 96 -3.37 -10.81 -4.20
CA VAL A 96 -4.50 -11.11 -3.32
C VAL A 96 -5.74 -10.31 -3.71
N LEU A 97 -5.58 -9.04 -4.07
CA LEU A 97 -6.66 -8.17 -4.50
C LEU A 97 -7.03 -8.35 -5.98
N GLN A 98 -6.35 -9.24 -6.69
CA GLN A 98 -6.60 -9.53 -8.11
C GLN A 98 -6.47 -8.29 -8.99
N ILE A 99 -5.49 -7.44 -8.68
CA ILE A 99 -5.19 -6.23 -9.43
C ILE A 99 -4.11 -6.56 -10.46
N LYS A 100 -4.39 -6.28 -11.73
CA LYS A 100 -3.44 -6.53 -12.81
C LYS A 100 -2.35 -5.45 -12.86
N LYS A 101 -2.78 -4.19 -12.82
CA LYS A 101 -1.89 -3.02 -12.83
C LYS A 101 -2.48 -1.95 -11.92
N TRP A 102 -1.63 -1.15 -11.31
CA TRP A 102 -2.06 -0.06 -10.45
C TRP A 102 -1.18 1.18 -10.59
N ILE A 103 -1.71 2.31 -10.10
CA ILE A 103 -0.95 3.54 -9.93
C ILE A 103 -0.28 3.47 -8.56
N ILE A 104 0.98 3.90 -8.49
CA ILE A 104 1.73 3.94 -7.23
C ILE A 104 1.85 5.40 -6.81
N TYR A 105 1.39 5.73 -5.60
CA TYR A 105 1.53 7.05 -5.02
C TYR A 105 2.41 6.96 -3.77
N GLY A 106 3.50 7.71 -3.74
CA GLY A 106 4.40 7.74 -2.60
C GLY A 106 4.96 9.13 -2.34
N GLY A 107 5.01 9.51 -1.07
CA GLY A 107 5.66 10.74 -0.63
C GLY A 107 6.78 10.43 0.35
N SER A 108 7.82 11.27 0.39
CA SER A 108 8.97 11.08 1.28
C SER A 108 9.63 9.70 1.07
N TRP A 109 9.80 8.89 2.12
CA TRP A 109 10.29 7.50 1.99
C TRP A 109 9.45 6.68 1.01
N GLY A 110 8.13 6.90 1.01
CA GLY A 110 7.23 6.23 0.08
C GLY A 110 7.56 6.50 -1.38
N SER A 111 8.08 7.68 -1.72
CA SER A 111 8.51 7.96 -3.10
C SER A 111 9.73 7.14 -3.51
N THR A 112 10.66 6.90 -2.61
CA THR A 112 11.81 6.02 -2.87
C THR A 112 11.35 4.58 -3.09
N LEU A 113 10.47 4.08 -2.24
CA LEU A 113 9.90 2.74 -2.38
C LEU A 113 9.11 2.60 -3.69
N ALA A 114 8.33 3.62 -4.05
CA ALA A 114 7.57 3.66 -5.30
C ALA A 114 8.48 3.56 -6.53
N LEU A 115 9.58 4.30 -6.54
CA LEU A 115 10.55 4.25 -7.64
C LEU A 115 11.19 2.87 -7.78
N ILE A 116 11.63 2.29 -6.66
CA ILE A 116 12.27 0.97 -6.68
C ILE A 116 11.27 -0.09 -7.15
N TYR A 117 10.03 -0.04 -6.67
CA TYR A 117 8.97 -0.93 -7.12
C TYR A 117 8.73 -0.80 -8.64
N ALA A 118 8.63 0.42 -9.13
CA ALA A 118 8.37 0.68 -10.55
C ALA A 118 9.50 0.17 -11.45
N ILE A 119 10.75 0.27 -11.00
CA ILE A 119 11.90 -0.26 -11.72
C ILE A 119 11.85 -1.79 -11.81
N LYS A 120 11.52 -2.45 -10.69
CA LYS A 120 11.53 -3.92 -10.60
C LYS A 120 10.27 -4.55 -11.20
N ASN A 121 9.14 -3.86 -11.17
CA ASN A 121 7.83 -4.40 -11.54
C ASN A 121 7.08 -3.47 -12.51
N ASN A 122 7.76 -2.91 -13.49
CA ASN A 122 7.19 -1.91 -14.39
C ASN A 122 5.98 -2.40 -15.18
N LYS A 123 5.88 -3.72 -15.40
CA LYS A 123 4.73 -4.33 -16.09
C LYS A 123 3.42 -4.14 -15.33
N ASN A 124 3.49 -3.92 -14.02
CA ASN A 124 2.34 -3.82 -13.14
C ASN A 124 1.99 -2.38 -12.77
N VAL A 125 2.68 -1.41 -13.35
CA VAL A 125 2.52 0.02 -13.03
C VAL A 125 1.77 0.73 -14.15
N LEU A 126 0.62 1.36 -13.80
CA LEU A 126 -0.12 2.25 -14.70
C LEU A 126 0.44 3.65 -14.70
N GLY A 127 0.99 4.09 -13.58
CA GLY A 127 1.53 5.41 -13.41
C GLY A 127 2.20 5.56 -12.04
N LEU A 128 2.97 6.61 -11.90
CA LEU A 128 3.77 6.87 -10.71
C LEU A 128 3.56 8.31 -10.28
N VAL A 129 3.18 8.54 -9.02
CA VAL A 129 2.99 9.87 -8.44
C VAL A 129 3.90 9.98 -7.22
N LEU A 130 4.80 10.93 -7.25
CA LEU A 130 5.81 11.12 -6.20
C LEU A 130 5.66 12.48 -5.51
#